data_83f4976502ed0e884f160f2d8553877d
#
_entry.id   83f4976502ed0e884f160f2d8553877d
#
_cell.length_a   1.000
_cell.length_b   1.000
_cell.length_c   1.000
_cell.angle_alpha   90.00
_cell.angle_beta   90.00
_cell.angle_gamma   90.00
#
_symmetry.space_group_name_H-M   'P 1'
#
loop_
_entity.id
_entity.type
_entity.pdbx_description
1 polymer ?
#
loop_
_entity_poly.entity_id
_entity_poly.type
_entity_poly.pdbx_seq_one_letter_code
_entity_poly.pdbx_strand_id
1 'polypeptide(L)'
;GLEAGTEYVYTVATETDRVDGAFTMPEKSPLEYKISVMGDSQSVDYGEWGKTVNAALRHMPQADLRISMGDLTDNGQAWFQWKEWLDEGRTAEHIPLAPVLGNHEAYSMDWNFAEPETYRSLFPVPQNGPEGQTGLAYFFDYGDVRFISLNTNEEELGATRPNMLTLEAGWLEKILKQSETEHKRVILLMHRSPWSTPYSGAKDVNGIAFLPLIDKYEVPLVFTAHEHCY
;
A
#
# COMPACT_ATOMS: atom_id res chain seq x y z
N GLY A 1 -22.98 -7.22 -6.12
CA GLY A 1 -21.87 -6.27 -5.96
C GLY A 1 -22.37 -4.84 -6.12
N LEU A 2 -21.50 -3.86 -5.82
CA LEU A 2 -21.82 -2.45 -6.01
C LEU A 2 -21.72 -2.07 -7.49
N GLU A 3 -22.48 -1.08 -7.91
CA GLU A 3 -22.52 -0.61 -9.30
C GLU A 3 -21.45 0.47 -9.54
N ALA A 4 -20.74 0.39 -10.67
CA ALA A 4 -19.74 1.37 -11.06
C ALA A 4 -20.35 2.78 -11.25
N GLY A 5 -19.57 3.82 -10.95
CA GLY A 5 -20.00 5.22 -11.05
C GLY A 5 -21.08 5.64 -10.05
N THR A 6 -21.42 4.79 -9.09
CA THR A 6 -22.52 5.02 -8.14
C THR A 6 -21.98 5.48 -6.79
N GLU A 7 -22.60 6.53 -6.23
CA GLU A 7 -22.35 6.96 -4.86
C GLU A 7 -23.11 6.07 -3.87
N TYR A 8 -22.41 5.64 -2.83
CA TYR A 8 -22.98 4.86 -1.71
C TYR A 8 -22.78 5.60 -0.41
N VAL A 9 -23.83 5.60 0.39
CA VAL A 9 -23.78 6.08 1.78
C VAL A 9 -23.75 4.88 2.70
N TYR A 10 -22.92 4.94 3.73
CA TYR A 10 -22.82 3.89 4.73
C TYR A 10 -22.88 4.45 6.15
N THR A 11 -23.29 3.63 7.07
CA THR A 11 -23.28 3.91 8.50
C THR A 11 -22.45 2.86 9.22
N VAL A 12 -21.53 3.31 10.06
CA VAL A 12 -20.87 2.47 11.05
C VAL A 12 -21.43 2.86 12.42
N ALA A 13 -21.95 1.89 13.15
CA ALA A 13 -22.56 2.12 14.44
C ALA A 13 -22.07 1.10 15.48
N THR A 14 -21.80 1.59 16.68
CA THR A 14 -21.60 0.80 17.90
C THR A 14 -22.80 0.97 18.82
N GLU A 15 -22.74 0.46 20.04
CA GLU A 15 -23.80 0.68 21.04
C GLU A 15 -23.94 2.15 21.46
N THR A 16 -22.84 2.91 21.37
CA THR A 16 -22.76 4.30 21.88
C THR A 16 -22.49 5.34 20.81
N ASP A 17 -21.95 4.94 19.66
CA ASP A 17 -21.48 5.86 18.62
C ASP A 17 -22.01 5.50 17.25
N ARG A 18 -22.16 6.52 16.41
CA ARG A 18 -22.56 6.39 15.01
C ARG A 18 -21.78 7.35 14.13
N VAL A 19 -21.27 6.85 13.02
CA VAL A 19 -20.61 7.64 11.97
C VAL A 19 -21.25 7.29 10.64
N ASP A 20 -21.67 8.29 9.89
CA ASP A 20 -22.15 8.16 8.52
C ASP A 20 -21.03 8.62 7.56
N GLY A 21 -20.85 7.92 6.46
CA GLY A 21 -19.89 8.26 5.42
C GLY A 21 -20.45 7.98 4.04
N ALA A 22 -19.74 8.43 3.02
CA ALA A 22 -20.08 8.17 1.63
C ALA A 22 -18.81 7.89 0.82
N PHE A 23 -18.96 7.10 -0.24
CA PHE A 23 -17.92 6.90 -1.24
C PHE A 23 -18.56 6.68 -2.60
N THR A 24 -17.80 6.97 -3.67
CA THR A 24 -18.24 6.71 -5.03
C THR A 24 -17.47 5.52 -5.60
N MET A 25 -18.20 4.54 -6.13
CA MET A 25 -17.57 3.45 -6.87
C MET A 25 -16.92 3.99 -8.14
N PRO A 26 -15.69 3.55 -8.46
CA PRO A 26 -15.05 3.95 -9.71
C PRO A 26 -15.89 3.61 -10.94
N GLU A 27 -15.76 4.41 -11.98
CA GLU A 27 -16.29 4.07 -13.29
C GLU A 27 -15.67 2.77 -13.81
N LYS A 28 -16.40 2.02 -14.62
CA LYS A 28 -15.95 0.71 -15.10
C LYS A 28 -14.74 0.80 -16.04
N SER A 29 -14.63 1.90 -16.78
CA SER A 29 -13.53 2.16 -17.72
C SER A 29 -13.35 3.68 -17.85
N PRO A 30 -12.79 4.36 -16.84
CA PRO A 30 -12.57 5.80 -16.91
C PRO A 30 -11.51 6.13 -17.96
N LEU A 31 -11.63 7.32 -18.60
CA LEU A 31 -10.69 7.80 -19.58
C LEU A 31 -9.38 8.28 -18.95
N GLU A 32 -9.41 8.69 -17.70
CA GLU A 32 -8.25 9.10 -16.90
C GLU A 32 -8.40 8.64 -15.46
N TYR A 33 -7.28 8.48 -14.79
CA TYR A 33 -7.19 8.13 -13.37
C TYR A 33 -6.46 9.24 -12.63
N LYS A 34 -7.01 9.68 -11.50
CA LYS A 34 -6.39 10.64 -10.60
C LYS A 34 -5.99 9.93 -9.31
N ILE A 35 -4.72 9.62 -9.19
CA ILE A 35 -4.20 8.83 -8.08
C ILE A 35 -3.22 9.69 -7.28
N SER A 36 -3.49 9.83 -5.99
CA SER A 36 -2.59 10.45 -5.03
C SER A 36 -1.67 9.38 -4.45
N VAL A 37 -0.36 9.52 -4.65
CA VAL A 37 0.64 8.60 -4.11
C VAL A 37 1.49 9.34 -3.09
N MET A 38 1.53 8.83 -1.86
CA MET A 38 2.30 9.38 -0.75
C MET A 38 2.91 8.23 0.04
N GLY A 39 4.04 8.46 0.71
CA GLY A 39 4.69 7.45 1.55
C GLY A 39 5.45 8.10 2.68
N ASP A 40 6.02 7.28 3.55
CA ASP A 40 6.96 7.70 4.58
C ASP A 40 6.41 8.83 5.45
N SER A 41 5.17 8.63 5.92
CA SER A 41 4.48 9.59 6.79
C SER A 41 4.80 9.39 8.28
N GLN A 42 5.63 8.40 8.60
CA GLN A 42 6.06 8.11 9.96
C GLN A 42 6.67 9.35 10.62
N SER A 43 6.29 9.61 11.85
CA SER A 43 6.74 10.78 12.60
C SER A 43 6.45 10.61 14.08
N VAL A 44 7.01 11.53 14.88
CA VAL A 44 6.60 11.74 16.26
C VAL A 44 5.49 12.79 16.39
N ASP A 45 5.18 13.50 15.30
CA ASP A 45 4.12 14.52 15.20
C ASP A 45 3.46 14.42 13.83
N TYR A 46 2.23 13.90 13.80
CA TYR A 46 1.47 13.68 12.57
C TYR A 46 0.78 14.93 12.01
N GLY A 47 0.95 16.10 12.63
CA GLY A 47 0.45 17.36 12.09
C GLY A 47 1.02 17.69 10.71
N GLU A 48 2.28 17.30 10.41
CA GLU A 48 2.86 17.47 9.07
C GLU A 48 2.22 16.52 8.06
N TRP A 49 1.88 15.29 8.46
CA TRP A 49 1.08 14.38 7.65
C TRP A 49 -0.27 15.00 7.30
N GLY A 50 -0.99 15.54 8.29
CA GLY A 50 -2.25 16.24 8.08
C GLY A 50 -2.14 17.40 7.09
N LYS A 51 -1.08 18.22 7.19
CA LYS A 51 -0.79 19.31 6.24
C LYS A 51 -0.56 18.78 4.82
N THR A 52 0.18 17.68 4.70
CA THR A 52 0.49 17.03 3.42
C THR A 52 -0.77 16.50 2.76
N VAL A 53 -1.61 15.76 3.49
CA VAL A 53 -2.90 15.27 3.00
C VAL A 53 -3.79 16.42 2.54
N ASN A 54 -3.91 17.47 3.36
CA ASN A 54 -4.71 18.64 3.01
C ASN A 54 -4.14 19.39 1.78
N ALA A 55 -2.82 19.44 1.61
CA ALA A 55 -2.20 20.02 0.42
C ALA A 55 -2.52 19.17 -0.83
N ALA A 56 -2.39 17.86 -0.74
CA ALA A 56 -2.73 16.94 -1.82
C ALA A 56 -4.20 17.09 -2.26
N LEU A 57 -5.12 17.16 -1.30
CA LEU A 57 -6.54 17.36 -1.58
C LEU A 57 -6.85 18.71 -2.24
N ARG A 58 -6.13 19.77 -1.88
CA ARG A 58 -6.30 21.07 -2.57
C ARG A 58 -5.86 21.02 -4.04
N HIS A 59 -4.84 20.23 -4.36
CA HIS A 59 -4.35 20.06 -5.73
C HIS A 59 -5.16 19.03 -6.52
N MET A 60 -5.69 18.01 -5.83
CA MET A 60 -6.42 16.91 -6.46
C MET A 60 -7.68 16.56 -5.64
N PRO A 61 -8.67 17.47 -5.59
CA PRO A 61 -9.88 17.27 -4.77
C PRO A 61 -10.77 16.12 -5.25
N GLN A 62 -10.55 15.64 -6.46
CA GLN A 62 -11.27 14.54 -7.09
C GLN A 62 -10.33 13.36 -7.38
N ALA A 63 -9.44 13.04 -6.43
CA ALA A 63 -8.64 11.83 -6.54
C ALA A 63 -9.56 10.60 -6.46
N ASP A 64 -9.37 9.67 -7.39
CA ASP A 64 -10.11 8.41 -7.46
C ASP A 64 -9.60 7.39 -6.46
N LEU A 65 -8.30 7.47 -6.14
CA LEU A 65 -7.59 6.53 -5.29
C LEU A 65 -6.44 7.25 -4.57
N ARG A 66 -6.21 6.87 -3.32
CA ARG A 66 -4.98 7.17 -2.59
C ARG A 66 -4.15 5.90 -2.44
N ILE A 67 -2.86 6.02 -2.66
CA ILE A 67 -1.89 4.96 -2.37
C ILE A 67 -0.97 5.50 -1.28
N SER A 68 -0.85 4.77 -0.18
CA SER A 68 0.15 5.03 0.84
C SER A 68 1.25 3.99 0.75
N MET A 69 2.47 4.46 0.46
CA MET A 69 3.59 3.61 0.05
C MET A 69 4.36 2.96 1.20
N GLY A 70 3.73 2.84 2.38
CA GLY A 70 4.34 2.25 3.57
C GLY A 70 4.94 3.29 4.51
N ASP A 71 5.42 2.81 5.65
CA ASP A 71 5.92 3.63 6.74
C ASP A 71 4.91 4.71 7.15
N LEU A 72 3.69 4.25 7.48
CA LEU A 72 2.59 5.11 7.85
C LEU A 72 2.79 5.66 9.26
N THR A 73 3.28 4.79 10.16
CA THR A 73 3.61 5.13 11.54
C THR A 73 5.08 4.85 11.82
N ASP A 74 5.63 5.56 12.78
CA ASP A 74 7.03 5.38 13.19
C ASP A 74 7.25 4.03 13.90
N ASN A 75 6.20 3.50 14.53
CA ASN A 75 6.22 2.18 15.15
C ASN A 75 4.87 1.47 14.97
N GLY A 76 4.88 0.36 14.26
CA GLY A 76 3.68 -0.37 13.86
C GLY A 76 2.85 -0.96 15.00
N GLN A 77 3.39 -1.06 16.22
CA GLN A 77 2.66 -1.53 17.41
C GLN A 77 2.17 -0.37 18.30
N ALA A 78 2.53 0.86 17.98
CA ALA A 78 2.15 2.05 18.74
C ALA A 78 0.76 2.53 18.36
N TRP A 79 -0.29 2.01 18.99
CA TRP A 79 -1.67 2.37 18.69
C TRP A 79 -1.94 3.88 18.70
N PHE A 80 -1.29 4.65 19.60
CA PHE A 80 -1.46 6.09 19.66
C PHE A 80 -0.99 6.78 18.36
N GLN A 81 0.07 6.28 17.70
CA GLN A 81 0.55 6.80 16.41
C GLN A 81 -0.46 6.51 15.30
N TRP A 82 -1.01 5.29 15.26
CA TRP A 82 -2.08 4.94 14.32
C TRP A 82 -3.29 5.85 14.48
N LYS A 83 -3.68 6.11 15.72
CA LYS A 83 -4.79 7.01 16.01
C LYS A 83 -4.54 8.42 15.47
N GLU A 84 -3.36 8.98 15.73
CA GLU A 84 -2.98 10.30 15.22
C GLU A 84 -2.91 10.31 13.69
N TRP A 85 -2.31 9.30 13.08
CA TRP A 85 -2.24 9.16 11.63
C TRP A 85 -3.64 9.16 10.98
N LEU A 86 -4.56 8.41 11.55
CA LEU A 86 -5.95 8.33 11.08
C LEU A 86 -6.69 9.66 11.30
N ASP A 87 -6.54 10.27 12.46
CA ASP A 87 -7.21 11.54 12.79
C ASP A 87 -6.73 12.68 11.86
N GLU A 88 -5.44 12.80 11.65
CA GLU A 88 -4.86 13.80 10.75
C GLU A 88 -5.18 13.53 9.27
N GLY A 89 -5.28 12.26 8.87
CA GLY A 89 -5.68 11.84 7.53
C GLY A 89 -7.18 11.91 7.22
N ARG A 90 -8.02 12.24 8.21
CA ARG A 90 -9.49 12.18 8.14
C ARG A 90 -10.08 12.99 6.99
N THR A 91 -9.49 14.11 6.62
CA THR A 91 -9.98 14.95 5.52
C THR A 91 -10.07 14.24 4.17
N ALA A 92 -9.33 13.15 4.01
CA ALA A 92 -9.29 12.31 2.81
C ALA A 92 -10.02 10.96 2.99
N GLU A 93 -10.83 10.76 4.04
CA GLU A 93 -11.50 9.49 4.34
C GLU A 93 -12.49 9.03 3.27
N HIS A 94 -12.99 9.99 2.46
CA HIS A 94 -13.92 9.71 1.35
C HIS A 94 -13.24 9.14 0.10
N ILE A 95 -11.90 9.14 0.04
CA ILE A 95 -11.13 8.59 -1.08
C ILE A 95 -10.62 7.21 -0.70
N PRO A 96 -10.91 6.15 -1.46
CA PRO A 96 -10.40 4.82 -1.21
C PRO A 96 -8.89 4.81 -1.03
N LEU A 97 -8.39 4.02 -0.08
CA LEU A 97 -6.99 3.88 0.25
C LEU A 97 -6.47 2.49 -0.11
N ALA A 98 -5.35 2.43 -0.84
CA ALA A 98 -4.55 1.23 -1.05
C ALA A 98 -3.23 1.37 -0.27
N PRO A 99 -3.09 0.74 0.91
CA PRO A 99 -1.88 0.81 1.71
C PRO A 99 -0.85 -0.21 1.24
N VAL A 100 0.41 0.18 1.17
CA VAL A 100 1.57 -0.70 1.01
C VAL A 100 2.18 -0.92 2.39
N LEU A 101 2.72 -2.09 2.67
CA LEU A 101 3.43 -2.37 3.91
C LEU A 101 4.84 -1.79 3.86
N GLY A 102 5.19 -0.91 4.78
CA GLY A 102 6.56 -0.44 5.01
C GLY A 102 7.26 -1.25 6.12
N ASN A 103 8.53 -0.96 6.37
CA ASN A 103 9.27 -1.65 7.42
C ASN A 103 8.89 -1.17 8.82
N HIS A 104 8.49 0.10 8.98
CA HIS A 104 8.07 0.62 10.28
C HIS A 104 6.81 -0.05 10.82
N GLU A 105 5.94 -0.57 9.99
CA GLU A 105 4.81 -1.38 10.39
C GLU A 105 5.21 -2.69 11.06
N ALA A 106 6.44 -3.18 10.80
CA ALA A 106 6.99 -4.42 11.37
C ALA A 106 7.94 -4.18 12.55
N TYR A 107 7.90 -3.02 13.21
CA TYR A 107 8.61 -2.75 14.45
C TYR A 107 7.68 -2.79 15.65
N SER A 108 8.18 -3.44 16.74
CA SER A 108 7.56 -3.43 18.05
C SER A 108 7.95 -2.18 18.86
N MET A 109 7.31 -1.97 20.02
CA MET A 109 7.55 -0.82 20.88
C MET A 109 9.01 -0.69 21.38
N ASP A 110 9.76 -1.76 21.39
CA ASP A 110 11.19 -1.83 21.73
C ASP A 110 12.10 -1.91 20.50
N TRP A 111 11.57 -1.60 19.32
CA TRP A 111 12.26 -1.59 18.03
C TRP A 111 12.79 -2.95 17.54
N ASN A 112 12.32 -4.04 18.15
CA ASN A 112 12.54 -5.36 17.58
C ASN A 112 11.57 -5.63 16.44
N PHE A 113 11.92 -6.53 15.56
CA PHE A 113 11.04 -6.97 14.48
C PHE A 113 9.82 -7.72 15.04
N ALA A 114 8.66 -7.40 14.50
CA ALA A 114 7.38 -7.95 14.92
C ALA A 114 6.42 -8.10 13.74
N GLU A 115 5.44 -8.98 13.92
CA GLU A 115 4.36 -9.11 12.97
C GLU A 115 3.54 -7.81 12.88
N PRO A 116 3.19 -7.35 11.68
CA PRO A 116 2.43 -6.10 11.48
C PRO A 116 0.93 -6.29 11.74
N GLU A 117 0.58 -6.74 12.96
CA GLU A 117 -0.80 -7.11 13.32
C GLU A 117 -1.74 -5.91 13.31
N THR A 118 -1.27 -4.74 13.75
CA THR A 118 -2.10 -3.52 13.75
C THR A 118 -2.41 -3.10 12.32
N TYR A 119 -1.41 -3.10 11.42
CA TYR A 119 -1.61 -2.84 10.00
C TYR A 119 -2.65 -3.78 9.38
N ARG A 120 -2.51 -5.10 9.59
CA ARG A 120 -3.46 -6.10 9.07
C ARG A 120 -4.87 -5.93 9.63
N SER A 121 -4.99 -5.46 10.86
CA SER A 121 -6.29 -5.23 11.50
C SER A 121 -6.97 -3.97 10.99
N LEU A 122 -6.20 -2.93 10.67
CA LEU A 122 -6.72 -1.65 10.17
C LEU A 122 -7.08 -1.70 8.67
N PHE A 123 -6.35 -2.48 7.88
CA PHE A 123 -6.48 -2.50 6.43
C PHE A 123 -6.94 -3.85 5.90
N PRO A 124 -8.25 -4.04 5.67
CA PRO A 124 -8.79 -5.27 5.09
C PRO A 124 -8.55 -5.34 3.57
N VAL A 125 -7.28 -5.39 3.18
CA VAL A 125 -6.87 -5.49 1.78
C VAL A 125 -7.26 -6.86 1.17
N PRO A 126 -7.27 -7.00 -0.18
CA PRO A 126 -7.53 -8.29 -0.84
C PRO A 126 -6.63 -9.41 -0.31
N GLN A 127 -7.23 -10.57 -0.03
CA GLN A 127 -6.55 -11.74 0.55
C GLN A 127 -6.03 -12.68 -0.55
N ASN A 128 -5.50 -12.13 -1.64
CA ASN A 128 -5.07 -12.82 -2.86
C ASN A 128 -3.55 -12.86 -3.07
N GLY A 129 -2.81 -12.49 -2.04
CA GLY A 129 -1.34 -12.52 -2.01
C GLY A 129 -0.75 -13.93 -1.98
N PRO A 130 0.59 -14.04 -1.99
CA PRO A 130 1.27 -15.32 -1.92
C PRO A 130 1.06 -16.01 -0.56
N GLU A 131 1.32 -17.31 -0.55
CA GLU A 131 1.26 -18.11 0.68
C GLU A 131 2.15 -17.51 1.78
N GLY A 132 1.63 -17.43 3.00
CA GLY A 132 2.31 -16.86 4.16
C GLY A 132 2.35 -15.33 4.19
N GLN A 133 1.85 -14.62 3.17
CA GLN A 133 1.87 -13.17 3.10
C GLN A 133 0.47 -12.56 2.90
N THR A 134 -0.56 -13.30 3.25
CA THR A 134 -1.95 -12.83 3.19
C THR A 134 -2.14 -11.54 3.98
N GLY A 135 -2.66 -10.51 3.30
CA GLY A 135 -2.85 -9.17 3.88
C GLY A 135 -1.58 -8.31 3.95
N LEU A 136 -0.43 -8.78 3.44
CA LEU A 136 0.83 -8.05 3.38
C LEU A 136 1.24 -7.73 1.94
N ALA A 137 0.99 -8.68 1.02
CA ALA A 137 1.08 -8.49 -0.41
C ALA A 137 -0.28 -8.83 -1.04
N TYR A 138 -0.67 -8.09 -2.07
CA TYR A 138 -1.97 -8.27 -2.72
C TYR A 138 -2.02 -7.59 -4.10
N PHE A 139 -3.05 -7.86 -4.88
CA PHE A 139 -3.36 -7.06 -6.06
C PHE A 139 -4.84 -6.69 -6.11
N PHE A 140 -5.14 -5.63 -6.84
CA PHE A 140 -6.50 -5.22 -7.17
C PHE A 140 -6.53 -4.55 -8.55
N ASP A 141 -7.71 -4.55 -9.15
CA ASP A 141 -7.94 -3.88 -10.43
C ASP A 141 -8.71 -2.57 -10.22
N TYR A 142 -8.26 -1.51 -10.87
CA TYR A 142 -8.99 -0.28 -11.02
C TYR A 142 -9.14 0.01 -12.53
N GLY A 143 -10.33 -0.29 -13.07
CA GLY A 143 -10.54 -0.27 -14.50
C GLY A 143 -9.67 -1.27 -15.25
N ASP A 144 -8.87 -0.80 -16.18
CA ASP A 144 -7.91 -1.60 -16.96
C ASP A 144 -6.50 -1.64 -16.36
N VAL A 145 -6.30 -1.02 -15.20
CA VAL A 145 -5.03 -1.03 -14.47
C VAL A 145 -5.08 -2.04 -13.33
N ARG A 146 -4.06 -2.88 -13.24
CA ARG A 146 -3.81 -3.77 -12.12
C ARG A 146 -2.70 -3.23 -11.26
N PHE A 147 -3.01 -2.93 -10.02
CA PHE A 147 -2.05 -2.55 -8.99
C PHE A 147 -1.62 -3.79 -8.22
N ILE A 148 -0.33 -4.00 -8.07
CA ILE A 148 0.25 -5.13 -7.35
C ILE A 148 1.14 -4.56 -6.25
N SER A 149 0.73 -4.74 -4.99
CA SER A 149 1.48 -4.37 -3.80
C SER A 149 2.36 -5.54 -3.37
N LEU A 150 3.67 -5.31 -3.31
CA LEU A 150 4.67 -6.28 -2.90
C LEU A 150 5.15 -6.00 -1.46
N ASN A 151 5.43 -7.06 -0.73
CA ASN A 151 6.04 -6.99 0.60
C ASN A 151 7.57 -7.06 0.48
N THR A 152 8.22 -5.93 0.63
CA THR A 152 9.68 -5.79 0.47
C THR A 152 10.46 -5.89 1.79
N ASN A 153 9.83 -6.38 2.86
CA ASN A 153 10.36 -6.36 4.24
C ASN A 153 10.98 -7.72 4.63
N GLU A 154 11.85 -8.27 3.79
CA GLU A 154 12.55 -9.53 4.06
C GLU A 154 13.46 -9.43 5.28
N GLU A 155 14.07 -8.28 5.52
CA GLU A 155 14.91 -8.04 6.69
C GLU A 155 14.11 -8.21 7.99
N GLU A 156 12.92 -7.64 8.07
CA GLU A 156 12.08 -7.64 9.26
C GLU A 156 11.31 -8.97 9.41
N LEU A 157 10.82 -9.52 8.33
CA LEU A 157 9.86 -10.63 8.36
C LEU A 157 10.44 -11.97 7.86
N GLY A 158 11.60 -11.98 7.23
CA GLY A 158 12.20 -13.19 6.64
C GLY A 158 12.49 -14.29 7.65
N ALA A 159 12.81 -13.93 8.89
CA ALA A 159 13.04 -14.91 9.96
C ALA A 159 11.78 -15.74 10.31
N THR A 160 10.59 -15.14 10.23
CA THR A 160 9.29 -15.79 10.46
C THR A 160 8.66 -16.30 9.18
N ARG A 161 9.14 -15.84 8.02
CA ARG A 161 8.65 -16.20 6.67
C ARG A 161 9.79 -16.67 5.77
N PRO A 162 10.32 -17.84 6.00
CA PRO A 162 11.42 -18.36 5.17
C PRO A 162 11.00 -18.43 3.70
N ASN A 163 11.91 -17.99 2.81
CA ASN A 163 11.69 -17.94 1.37
C ASN A 163 10.60 -16.96 0.89
N MET A 164 10.22 -15.96 1.72
CA MET A 164 9.14 -15.06 1.38
C MET A 164 9.31 -14.39 -0.01
N LEU A 165 10.49 -13.87 -0.32
CA LEU A 165 10.75 -13.23 -1.62
C LEU A 165 10.67 -14.22 -2.80
N THR A 166 11.09 -15.46 -2.61
CA THR A 166 10.99 -16.50 -3.65
C THR A 166 9.54 -16.87 -3.94
N LEU A 167 8.73 -17.02 -2.88
CA LEU A 167 7.31 -17.30 -3.00
C LEU A 167 6.57 -16.13 -3.65
N GLU A 168 6.93 -14.92 -3.26
CA GLU A 168 6.34 -13.70 -3.78
C GLU A 168 6.73 -13.45 -5.25
N ALA A 169 7.98 -13.67 -5.63
CA ALA A 169 8.39 -13.60 -7.04
C ALA A 169 7.64 -14.61 -7.91
N GLY A 170 7.46 -15.84 -7.44
CA GLY A 170 6.67 -16.85 -8.14
C GLY A 170 5.19 -16.46 -8.27
N TRP A 171 4.63 -15.88 -7.24
CA TRP A 171 3.27 -15.33 -7.27
C TRP A 171 3.18 -14.12 -8.22
N LEU A 172 4.12 -13.18 -8.14
CA LEU A 172 4.18 -12.02 -9.03
C LEU A 172 4.23 -12.47 -10.49
N GLU A 173 5.09 -13.42 -10.84
CA GLU A 173 5.17 -13.93 -12.21
C GLU A 173 3.83 -14.48 -12.70
N LYS A 174 3.11 -15.21 -11.84
CA LYS A 174 1.77 -15.73 -12.17
C LYS A 174 0.79 -14.60 -12.46
N ILE A 175 0.79 -13.53 -11.62
CA ILE A 175 -0.12 -12.40 -11.79
C ILE A 175 0.25 -11.57 -13.03
N LEU A 176 1.55 -11.40 -13.34
CA LEU A 176 1.99 -10.74 -14.57
C LEU A 176 1.52 -11.49 -15.83
N LYS A 177 1.68 -12.81 -15.89
CA LYS A 177 1.15 -13.64 -16.99
C LYS A 177 -0.37 -13.51 -17.13
N GLN A 178 -1.08 -13.50 -16.01
CA GLN A 178 -2.53 -13.30 -16.01
C GLN A 178 -2.88 -11.90 -16.55
N SER A 179 -2.14 -10.88 -16.17
CA SER A 179 -2.34 -9.50 -16.62
C SER A 179 -2.16 -9.35 -18.13
N GLU A 180 -1.17 -10.01 -18.72
CA GLU A 180 -1.00 -10.07 -20.18
C GLU A 180 -2.23 -10.69 -20.87
N THR A 181 -2.71 -11.82 -20.36
CA THR A 181 -3.88 -12.52 -20.91
C THR A 181 -5.15 -11.68 -20.81
N GLU A 182 -5.29 -10.93 -19.73
CA GLU A 182 -6.44 -10.06 -19.45
C GLU A 182 -6.29 -8.64 -20.03
N HIS A 183 -5.19 -8.36 -20.72
CA HIS A 183 -4.85 -7.04 -21.30
C HIS A 183 -4.87 -5.91 -20.26
N LYS A 184 -4.41 -6.21 -19.04
CA LYS A 184 -4.27 -5.22 -17.95
C LYS A 184 -2.94 -4.50 -18.05
N ARG A 185 -2.94 -3.19 -17.85
CA ARG A 185 -1.73 -2.43 -17.55
C ARG A 185 -1.34 -2.66 -16.10
N VAL A 186 -0.07 -2.91 -15.83
CA VAL A 186 0.41 -3.21 -14.48
C VAL A 186 1.13 -2.02 -13.89
N ILE A 187 0.85 -1.74 -12.62
CA ILE A 187 1.62 -0.83 -11.76
C ILE A 187 2.06 -1.62 -10.53
N LEU A 188 3.37 -1.64 -10.26
CA LEU A 188 3.90 -2.22 -9.03
C LEU A 188 4.03 -1.17 -7.94
N LEU A 189 3.71 -1.58 -6.73
CA LEU A 189 3.83 -0.79 -5.51
C LEU A 189 4.79 -1.52 -4.56
N MET A 190 5.92 -0.90 -4.26
CA MET A 190 6.97 -1.49 -3.44
C MET A 190 7.43 -0.44 -2.43
N HIS A 191 7.45 -0.75 -1.15
CA HIS A 191 7.98 0.21 -0.19
C HIS A 191 9.49 0.42 -0.42
N ARG A 192 10.29 -0.63 -0.32
CA ARG A 192 11.71 -0.57 -0.66
C ARG A 192 11.92 -0.73 -2.16
N SER A 193 12.75 0.15 -2.72
CA SER A 193 13.10 0.14 -4.14
C SER A 193 13.80 -1.17 -4.53
N PRO A 194 13.50 -1.76 -5.69
CA PRO A 194 14.26 -2.88 -6.23
C PRO A 194 15.60 -2.45 -6.85
N TRP A 195 15.82 -1.15 -6.98
CA TRP A 195 17.11 -0.59 -7.40
C TRP A 195 17.93 -0.20 -6.17
N SER A 196 19.16 -0.69 -6.10
CA SER A 196 20.07 -0.42 -4.98
C SER A 196 20.25 1.08 -4.77
N THR A 197 20.19 1.52 -3.54
CA THR A 197 20.43 2.89 -3.12
C THR A 197 21.60 3.00 -2.19
N PRO A 198 22.20 4.20 -2.01
CA PRO A 198 23.36 4.41 -1.16
C PRO A 198 23.16 4.02 0.32
N TYR A 199 21.93 3.99 0.79
CA TYR A 199 21.63 3.67 2.19
C TYR A 199 21.56 2.18 2.48
N SER A 200 21.20 1.36 1.49
CA SER A 200 20.97 -0.05 1.75
C SER A 200 22.23 -0.89 1.87
N GLY A 201 23.44 -0.41 1.50
CA GLY A 201 24.75 -1.08 1.71
C GLY A 201 24.76 -2.61 1.60
N ALA A 202 23.61 -3.22 1.64
CA ALA A 202 23.31 -4.64 1.55
C ALA A 202 23.02 -5.02 0.10
N LYS A 203 23.23 -6.27 -0.24
CA LYS A 203 22.72 -6.86 -1.47
C LYS A 203 21.24 -6.57 -1.55
N ASP A 204 20.83 -5.86 -2.59
CA ASP A 204 19.42 -5.57 -2.81
C ASP A 204 18.68 -6.87 -3.13
N VAL A 205 18.20 -7.51 -2.08
CA VAL A 205 17.47 -8.79 -2.19
C VAL A 205 16.17 -8.61 -2.98
N ASN A 206 15.54 -7.43 -2.88
CA ASN A 206 14.36 -7.09 -3.65
C ASN A 206 14.69 -6.95 -5.14
N GLY A 207 15.82 -6.32 -5.48
CA GLY A 207 16.32 -6.24 -6.85
C GLY A 207 16.57 -7.62 -7.44
N ILE A 208 17.25 -8.49 -6.69
CA ILE A 208 17.51 -9.88 -7.14
C ILE A 208 16.18 -10.63 -7.39
N ALA A 209 15.19 -10.44 -6.52
CA ALA A 209 13.92 -11.15 -6.63
C ALA A 209 13.01 -10.61 -7.76
N PHE A 210 12.93 -9.29 -7.94
CA PHE A 210 11.87 -8.67 -8.72
C PHE A 210 12.34 -8.04 -10.03
N LEU A 211 13.58 -7.51 -10.16
CA LEU A 211 14.05 -6.89 -11.40
C LEU A 211 13.97 -7.82 -12.62
N PRO A 212 14.32 -9.10 -12.54
CA PRO A 212 14.20 -10.00 -13.68
C PRO A 212 12.76 -10.13 -14.20
N LEU A 213 11.77 -10.01 -13.31
CA LEU A 213 10.35 -10.06 -13.67
C LEU A 213 9.87 -8.72 -14.23
N ILE A 214 10.28 -7.62 -13.62
CA ILE A 214 9.99 -6.26 -14.10
C ILE A 214 10.47 -6.11 -15.54
N ASP A 215 11.71 -6.50 -15.82
CA ASP A 215 12.30 -6.42 -17.16
C ASP A 215 11.61 -7.39 -18.14
N LYS A 216 11.40 -8.66 -17.74
CA LYS A 216 10.80 -9.70 -18.59
C LYS A 216 9.40 -9.36 -19.07
N TYR A 217 8.59 -8.76 -18.19
CA TYR A 217 7.18 -8.40 -18.45
C TYR A 217 7.01 -6.92 -18.82
N GLU A 218 8.12 -6.20 -19.03
CA GLU A 218 8.13 -4.79 -19.42
C GLU A 218 7.17 -3.94 -18.56
N VAL A 219 7.24 -4.11 -17.22
CA VAL A 219 6.35 -3.41 -16.30
C VAL A 219 6.55 -1.90 -16.44
N PRO A 220 5.52 -1.15 -16.85
CA PRO A 220 5.71 0.24 -17.28
C PRO A 220 5.93 1.22 -16.14
N LEU A 221 5.52 0.89 -14.91
CA LEU A 221 5.59 1.80 -13.78
C LEU A 221 5.75 1.04 -12.47
N VAL A 222 6.71 1.48 -11.66
CA VAL A 222 6.94 1.03 -10.29
C VAL A 222 7.01 2.24 -9.38
N PHE A 223 6.16 2.32 -8.38
CA PHE A 223 6.28 3.29 -7.30
C PHE A 223 7.08 2.69 -6.16
N THR A 224 7.98 3.50 -5.60
CA THR A 224 8.79 3.13 -4.43
C THR A 224 8.83 4.27 -3.41
N ALA A 225 9.24 3.96 -2.18
CA ALA A 225 9.35 4.88 -1.06
C ALA A 225 10.62 4.57 -0.24
N HIS A 226 10.58 4.66 1.08
CA HIS A 226 11.64 4.27 2.01
C HIS A 226 12.88 5.19 2.05
N GLU A 227 13.37 5.65 0.91
CA GLU A 227 14.64 6.37 0.82
C GLU A 227 14.54 7.85 1.21
N HIS A 228 13.33 8.39 1.37
CA HIS A 228 13.04 9.81 1.67
C HIS A 228 13.73 10.78 0.70
N CYS A 229 13.90 10.38 -0.55
CA CYS A 229 14.53 11.20 -1.60
C CYS A 229 13.91 10.95 -2.98
N TYR A 230 14.23 11.85 -3.91
CA TYR A 230 13.85 11.74 -5.32
C TYR A 230 15.05 11.31 -6.17
#